data_471d8fd33444669520d67a99fcf09025
#
_entry.id   471d8fd33444669520d67a99fcf09025
#
_cell.length_a   1.000
_cell.length_b   1.000
_cell.length_c   1.000
_cell.angle_alpha   90.00
_cell.angle_beta   90.00
_cell.angle_gamma   90.00
#
_symmetry.space_group_name_H-M   'P 1'
#
loop_
_entity.id
_entity.type
_entity.pdbx_description
1 polymer ?
#
loop_
_entity_poly.entity_id
_entity_poly.type
_entity_poly.pdbx_seq_one_letter_code
_entity_poly.pdbx_strand_id
1 'polypeptide(L)'
;VGSGYVGMSLAVLLAQHNEVVVLDVDPDRVDRINKKQSTVADHEIVSFLAEKKLNLTATLDKKAAYECASIVVVATPTDYDPDTNRFDTSLVDAVVCDSFEHNSDALVVIKSTIPVGHTKYLQEKYATDRVIFSPEFLREGQALKDNLYPSRIIVGSQLEVGKAFANLLVKGAKKSDIEILFIQSSEAEAIKLFANTYLAMRVSFFNELDSYAMVHELDTRSIINGICLAERIGQGYNNPSFGYGGYCLPKD
;
A
#
# COMPACT_ATOMS: atom_id res chain seq x y z
N VAL A 1 -1.73 10.72 4.84
CA VAL A 1 -1.44 11.69 3.79
C VAL A 1 -1.57 11.02 2.43
N GLY A 2 -2.36 11.62 1.52
CA GLY A 2 -2.76 11.05 0.24
C GLY A 2 -4.05 10.24 0.33
N SER A 3 -4.98 10.42 -0.62
CA SER A 3 -6.29 9.78 -0.69
C SER A 3 -6.48 8.89 -1.93
N GLY A 4 -5.39 8.25 -2.38
CA GLY A 4 -5.41 7.16 -3.35
C GLY A 4 -5.95 5.86 -2.75
N TYR A 5 -5.83 4.73 -3.47
CA TYR A 5 -6.31 3.42 -3.00
C TYR A 5 -5.75 3.03 -1.63
N VAL A 6 -4.44 3.21 -1.41
CA VAL A 6 -3.77 2.90 -0.15
C VAL A 6 -4.27 3.80 0.98
N GLY A 7 -4.17 5.12 0.80
CA GLY A 7 -4.54 6.08 1.83
C GLY A 7 -6.02 6.01 2.19
N MET A 8 -6.90 5.92 1.19
CA MET A 8 -8.36 5.90 1.43
C MET A 8 -8.81 4.60 2.10
N SER A 9 -8.28 3.44 1.68
CA SER A 9 -8.64 2.16 2.31
C SER A 9 -8.18 2.09 3.77
N LEU A 10 -6.97 2.60 4.07
CA LEU A 10 -6.48 2.70 5.45
C LEU A 10 -7.26 3.72 6.28
N ALA A 11 -7.59 4.88 5.69
CA ALA A 11 -8.38 5.89 6.39
C ALA A 11 -9.73 5.32 6.84
N VAL A 12 -10.45 4.64 5.95
CA VAL A 12 -11.72 3.97 6.26
C VAL A 12 -11.53 2.84 7.29
N LEU A 13 -10.49 2.00 7.12
CA LEU A 13 -10.18 0.93 8.05
C LEU A 13 -9.97 1.45 9.47
N LEU A 14 -9.13 2.47 9.62
CA LEU A 14 -8.74 3.02 10.92
C LEU A 14 -9.84 3.88 11.56
N ALA A 15 -10.63 4.60 10.75
CA ALA A 15 -11.71 5.48 11.22
C ALA A 15 -12.87 4.74 11.89
N GLN A 16 -12.91 3.41 11.81
CA GLN A 16 -13.86 2.59 12.55
C GLN A 16 -13.66 2.69 14.07
N HIS A 17 -12.43 2.95 14.52
CA HIS A 17 -12.04 2.89 15.93
C HIS A 17 -11.18 4.07 16.39
N ASN A 18 -10.78 4.96 15.49
CA ASN A 18 -9.88 6.07 15.77
C ASN A 18 -10.41 7.33 15.10
N GLU A 19 -9.96 8.49 15.55
CA GLU A 19 -10.06 9.74 14.82
C GLU A 19 -9.03 9.73 13.68
N VAL A 20 -9.47 10.00 12.44
CA VAL A 20 -8.62 10.00 11.26
C VAL A 20 -8.84 11.28 10.47
N VAL A 21 -7.75 11.97 10.19
CA VAL A 21 -7.71 13.14 9.32
C VAL A 21 -6.94 12.80 8.05
N VAL A 22 -7.59 12.91 6.91
CA VAL A 22 -6.95 12.74 5.61
C VAL A 22 -6.43 14.09 5.12
N LEU A 23 -5.13 14.19 4.94
CA LEU A 23 -4.49 15.32 4.29
C LEU A 23 -4.29 15.00 2.80
N ASP A 24 -4.84 15.82 1.92
CA ASP A 24 -4.60 15.73 0.47
C ASP A 24 -4.37 17.12 -0.09
N VAL A 25 -3.75 17.22 -1.26
CA VAL A 25 -3.50 18.48 -1.97
C VAL A 25 -4.65 18.87 -2.91
N ASP A 26 -5.53 17.93 -3.21
CA ASP A 26 -6.65 18.10 -4.14
C ASP A 26 -7.92 18.50 -3.36
N PRO A 27 -8.44 19.75 -3.56
CA PRO A 27 -9.63 20.22 -2.87
C PRO A 27 -10.89 19.41 -3.21
N ASP A 28 -11.00 18.88 -4.42
CA ASP A 28 -12.17 18.07 -4.82
C ASP A 28 -12.19 16.74 -4.07
N ARG A 29 -11.03 16.14 -3.84
CA ARG A 29 -10.90 14.92 -3.04
C ARG A 29 -11.25 15.17 -1.58
N VAL A 30 -10.76 16.27 -1.01
CA VAL A 30 -11.09 16.68 0.36
C VAL A 30 -12.60 16.91 0.52
N ASP A 31 -13.22 17.62 -0.41
CA ASP A 31 -14.68 17.86 -0.40
C ASP A 31 -15.48 16.55 -0.50
N ARG A 32 -15.08 15.64 -1.40
CA ARG A 32 -15.70 14.32 -1.55
C ARG A 32 -15.65 13.52 -0.26
N ILE A 33 -14.48 13.42 0.39
CA ILE A 33 -14.34 12.67 1.65
C ILE A 33 -15.24 13.24 2.74
N ASN A 34 -15.25 14.57 2.89
CA ASN A 34 -16.11 15.24 3.88
C ASN A 34 -17.61 15.06 3.59
N LYS A 35 -17.99 14.84 2.33
CA LYS A 35 -19.34 14.45 1.89
C LYS A 35 -19.58 12.93 1.95
N LYS A 36 -18.69 12.15 2.54
CA LYS A 36 -18.73 10.68 2.61
C LYS A 36 -18.74 10.02 1.23
N GLN A 37 -18.02 10.57 0.27
CA GLN A 37 -17.86 10.04 -1.07
C GLN A 37 -16.42 9.53 -1.26
N SER A 38 -16.29 8.38 -1.90
CA SER A 38 -14.96 7.79 -2.17
C SER A 38 -14.22 8.58 -3.23
N THR A 39 -12.90 8.74 -3.05
CA THR A 39 -11.98 9.32 -4.05
C THR A 39 -11.48 8.28 -5.06
N VAL A 40 -11.74 7.01 -4.81
CA VAL A 40 -11.28 5.88 -5.63
C VAL A 40 -12.44 4.93 -5.95
N ALA A 41 -12.31 4.14 -7.00
CA ALA A 41 -13.29 3.15 -7.42
C ALA A 41 -13.10 1.84 -6.63
N ASP A 42 -13.68 1.79 -5.41
CA ASP A 42 -13.66 0.62 -4.53
C ASP A 42 -15.03 0.48 -3.85
N HIS A 43 -15.71 -0.63 -4.15
CA HIS A 43 -17.08 -0.85 -3.68
C HIS A 43 -17.19 -0.92 -2.16
N GLU A 44 -16.22 -1.56 -1.49
CA GLU A 44 -16.22 -1.68 -0.03
C GLU A 44 -16.02 -0.31 0.64
N ILE A 45 -15.16 0.56 0.07
CA ILE A 45 -14.97 1.93 0.57
C ILE A 45 -16.27 2.70 0.45
N VAL A 46 -16.96 2.64 -0.70
CA VAL A 46 -18.23 3.32 -0.92
C VAL A 46 -19.29 2.85 0.09
N SER A 47 -19.43 1.54 0.27
CA SER A 47 -20.35 0.95 1.25
C SER A 47 -20.04 1.39 2.68
N PHE A 48 -18.77 1.33 3.10
CA PHE A 48 -18.37 1.74 4.46
C PHE A 48 -18.62 3.23 4.73
N LEU A 49 -18.34 4.12 3.77
CA LEU A 49 -18.59 5.56 3.90
C LEU A 49 -20.10 5.86 4.03
N ALA A 50 -20.97 5.08 3.35
CA ALA A 50 -22.41 5.25 3.39
C ALA A 50 -23.04 4.65 4.66
N GLU A 51 -22.59 3.49 5.11
CA GLU A 51 -23.29 2.67 6.10
C GLU A 51 -22.67 2.72 7.50
N LYS A 52 -21.36 3.04 7.60
CA LYS A 52 -20.66 3.00 8.88
C LYS A 52 -20.52 4.39 9.51
N LYS A 53 -20.56 4.43 10.84
CA LYS A 53 -20.19 5.62 11.58
C LYS A 53 -18.67 5.68 11.68
N LEU A 54 -18.04 6.42 10.77
CA LEU A 54 -16.61 6.62 10.72
C LEU A 54 -16.25 7.98 11.33
N ASN A 55 -15.20 8.03 12.16
CA ASN A 55 -14.63 9.29 12.63
C ASN A 55 -13.54 9.72 11.65
N LEU A 56 -13.98 10.21 10.48
CA LEU A 56 -13.16 10.53 9.32
C LEU A 56 -13.45 11.95 8.86
N THR A 57 -12.40 12.76 8.74
CA THR A 57 -12.43 14.09 8.13
C THR A 57 -11.29 14.23 7.13
N ALA A 58 -11.36 15.23 6.27
CA ALA A 58 -10.30 15.56 5.32
C ALA A 58 -10.01 17.05 5.32
N THR A 59 -8.76 17.41 5.04
CA THR A 59 -8.29 18.80 5.05
C THR A 59 -7.18 19.05 4.04
N LEU A 60 -7.03 20.32 3.63
CA LEU A 60 -5.86 20.83 2.89
C LEU A 60 -4.82 21.45 3.84
N ASP A 61 -5.19 21.66 5.11
CA ASP A 61 -4.35 22.33 6.10
C ASP A 61 -3.40 21.33 6.75
N LYS A 62 -2.11 21.45 6.43
CA LYS A 62 -1.02 20.64 6.98
C LYS A 62 -0.95 20.74 8.50
N LYS A 63 -1.05 21.96 9.04
CA LYS A 63 -0.96 22.18 10.49
C LYS A 63 -2.07 21.43 11.22
N ALA A 64 -3.30 21.60 10.77
CA ALA A 64 -4.46 20.91 11.36
C ALA A 64 -4.35 19.39 11.28
N ALA A 65 -3.71 18.84 10.21
CA ALA A 65 -3.53 17.41 10.04
C ALA A 65 -2.43 16.83 10.93
N TYR A 66 -1.30 17.55 11.13
CA TYR A 66 -0.13 16.98 11.80
C TYR A 66 -0.04 17.31 13.30
N GLU A 67 -0.50 18.50 13.74
CA GLU A 67 -0.23 19.04 15.09
C GLU A 67 -0.61 18.07 16.23
N CYS A 68 -1.72 17.34 16.09
CA CYS A 68 -2.21 16.39 17.11
C CYS A 68 -2.10 14.92 16.69
N ALA A 69 -1.46 14.62 15.54
CA ALA A 69 -1.38 13.27 15.03
C ALA A 69 -0.38 12.43 15.82
N SER A 70 -0.84 11.37 16.47
CA SER A 70 0.07 10.38 17.08
C SER A 70 0.79 9.54 16.03
N ILE A 71 0.14 9.31 14.88
CA ILE A 71 0.67 8.52 13.77
C ILE A 71 0.35 9.23 12.46
N VAL A 72 1.35 9.40 11.62
CA VAL A 72 1.23 9.92 10.26
C VAL A 72 1.48 8.80 9.27
N VAL A 73 0.48 8.43 8.48
CA VAL A 73 0.61 7.41 7.44
C VAL A 73 0.88 8.08 6.09
N VAL A 74 2.00 7.77 5.47
CA VAL A 74 2.42 8.30 4.18
C VAL A 74 1.96 7.35 3.08
N ALA A 75 1.00 7.79 2.27
CA ALA A 75 0.43 7.04 1.15
C ALA A 75 0.41 7.88 -0.14
N THR A 76 1.46 8.69 -0.32
CA THR A 76 1.67 9.50 -1.53
C THR A 76 2.15 8.63 -2.69
N PRO A 77 1.88 9.03 -3.94
CA PRO A 77 2.47 8.36 -5.10
C PRO A 77 3.99 8.37 -5.05
N THR A 78 4.60 7.31 -5.57
CA THR A 78 6.03 7.25 -5.88
C THR A 78 6.17 6.78 -7.31
N ASP A 79 6.69 7.64 -8.17
CA ASP A 79 6.90 7.32 -9.57
C ASP A 79 8.29 6.72 -9.77
N TYR A 80 8.44 5.94 -10.83
CA TYR A 80 9.72 5.41 -11.26
C TYR A 80 10.17 6.17 -12.50
N ASP A 81 11.38 6.71 -12.44
CA ASP A 81 12.01 7.37 -13.57
C ASP A 81 12.86 6.35 -14.35
N PRO A 82 12.44 5.98 -15.58
CA PRO A 82 13.18 5.01 -16.39
C PRO A 82 14.52 5.53 -16.90
N ASP A 83 14.70 6.85 -16.99
CA ASP A 83 15.94 7.45 -17.49
C ASP A 83 17.05 7.39 -16.43
N THR A 84 16.69 7.60 -15.17
CA THR A 84 17.63 7.53 -14.04
C THR A 84 17.63 6.17 -13.35
N ASN A 85 16.67 5.29 -13.65
CA ASN A 85 16.42 4.02 -12.98
C ASN A 85 16.25 4.17 -11.47
N ARG A 86 15.49 5.20 -11.03
CA ARG A 86 15.26 5.51 -9.61
C ARG A 86 13.80 5.80 -9.34
N PHE A 87 13.38 5.50 -8.10
CA PHE A 87 12.11 5.99 -7.60
C PHE A 87 12.22 7.48 -7.24
N ASP A 88 11.21 8.24 -7.61
CA ASP A 88 11.02 9.60 -7.08
C ASP A 88 10.37 9.52 -5.69
N THR A 89 11.18 9.71 -4.66
CA THR A 89 10.74 9.72 -3.26
C THR A 89 10.42 11.11 -2.73
N SER A 90 10.49 12.14 -3.57
CA SER A 90 10.36 13.56 -3.17
C SER A 90 9.09 13.85 -2.37
N LEU A 91 7.95 13.26 -2.77
CA LEU A 91 6.69 13.43 -2.06
C LEU A 91 6.69 12.74 -0.70
N VAL A 92 7.32 11.57 -0.59
CA VAL A 92 7.50 10.87 0.70
C VAL A 92 8.36 11.70 1.63
N ASP A 93 9.50 12.18 1.13
CA ASP A 93 10.45 12.99 1.89
C ASP A 93 9.83 14.31 2.36
N ALA A 94 9.02 14.96 1.50
CA ALA A 94 8.30 16.17 1.86
C ALA A 94 7.28 15.94 2.98
N VAL A 95 6.52 14.83 2.93
CA VAL A 95 5.56 14.49 3.99
C VAL A 95 6.26 14.19 5.32
N VAL A 96 7.40 13.48 5.29
CA VAL A 96 8.19 13.20 6.50
C VAL A 96 8.73 14.51 7.09
N CYS A 97 9.27 15.43 6.26
CA CYS A 97 9.72 16.75 6.66
C CYS A 97 8.59 17.55 7.31
N ASP A 98 7.47 17.73 6.59
CA ASP A 98 6.29 18.44 7.07
C ASP A 98 5.78 17.88 8.41
N SER A 99 5.76 16.54 8.55
CA SER A 99 5.31 15.88 9.78
C SER A 99 6.18 16.30 10.97
N PHE A 100 7.50 16.24 10.84
CA PHE A 100 8.42 16.59 11.93
C PHE A 100 8.51 18.08 12.18
N GLU A 101 8.28 18.93 11.19
CA GLU A 101 8.18 20.39 11.39
C GLU A 101 6.97 20.78 12.27
N HIS A 102 5.85 20.06 12.17
CA HIS A 102 4.63 20.35 12.92
C HIS A 102 4.49 19.50 14.19
N ASN A 103 5.02 18.28 14.20
CA ASN A 103 4.94 17.35 15.32
C ASN A 103 6.09 16.35 15.32
N SER A 104 7.16 16.66 16.05
CA SER A 104 8.35 15.81 16.15
C SER A 104 8.11 14.47 16.87
N ASP A 105 7.02 14.34 17.63
CA ASP A 105 6.69 13.14 18.38
C ASP A 105 5.83 12.14 17.62
N ALA A 106 5.33 12.50 16.43
CA ALA A 106 4.53 11.62 15.60
C ALA A 106 5.33 10.39 15.14
N LEU A 107 4.70 9.22 15.14
CA LEU A 107 5.21 8.06 14.42
C LEU A 107 4.88 8.21 12.94
N VAL A 108 5.88 8.24 12.08
CA VAL A 108 5.67 8.28 10.62
C VAL A 108 5.75 6.88 10.06
N VAL A 109 4.68 6.42 9.42
CA VAL A 109 4.58 5.09 8.81
C VAL A 109 4.50 5.23 7.29
N ILE A 110 5.55 4.84 6.61
CA ILE A 110 5.59 4.87 5.14
C ILE A 110 4.89 3.62 4.58
N LYS A 111 3.87 3.85 3.76
CA LYS A 111 3.13 2.83 3.01
C LYS A 111 3.42 2.91 1.51
N SER A 112 3.89 4.05 1.03
CA SER A 112 4.33 4.24 -0.35
C SER A 112 5.52 3.33 -0.66
N THR A 113 5.60 2.80 -1.88
CA THR A 113 6.76 2.00 -2.30
C THR A 113 8.00 2.88 -2.40
N ILE A 114 9.07 2.48 -1.73
CA ILE A 114 10.34 3.20 -1.67
C ILE A 114 11.51 2.25 -1.93
N PRO A 115 12.69 2.76 -2.32
CA PRO A 115 13.90 1.94 -2.47
C PRO A 115 14.34 1.29 -1.15
N VAL A 116 15.00 0.15 -1.26
CA VAL A 116 15.60 -0.53 -0.10
C VAL A 116 16.63 0.38 0.59
N GLY A 117 16.47 0.58 1.89
CA GLY A 117 17.33 1.45 2.71
C GLY A 117 16.83 2.88 2.86
N HIS A 118 15.74 3.28 2.19
CA HIS A 118 15.25 4.66 2.25
C HIS A 118 14.72 5.04 3.64
N THR A 119 14.02 4.13 4.32
CA THR A 119 13.58 4.37 5.71
C THR A 119 14.78 4.61 6.64
N LYS A 120 15.83 3.81 6.50
CA LYS A 120 17.05 4.00 7.28
C LYS A 120 17.72 5.34 6.99
N TYR A 121 17.79 5.75 5.73
CA TYR A 121 18.27 7.08 5.34
C TYR A 121 17.46 8.19 6.04
N LEU A 122 16.15 8.09 6.09
CA LEU A 122 15.29 9.08 6.77
C LEU A 122 15.50 9.06 8.29
N GLN A 123 15.64 7.88 8.91
CA GLN A 123 15.96 7.76 10.32
C GLN A 123 17.28 8.43 10.68
N GLU A 124 18.31 8.24 9.86
CA GLU A 124 19.62 8.88 10.05
C GLU A 124 19.53 10.40 9.84
N LYS A 125 18.84 10.85 8.78
CA LYS A 125 18.64 12.27 8.45
C LYS A 125 17.94 13.07 9.57
N TYR A 126 16.94 12.47 10.20
CA TYR A 126 16.16 13.11 11.27
C TYR A 126 16.59 12.69 12.68
N ALA A 127 17.64 11.86 12.81
CA ALA A 127 18.14 11.31 14.08
C ALA A 127 17.02 10.71 14.94
N THR A 128 16.14 9.89 14.34
CA THR A 128 14.95 9.32 15.00
C THR A 128 14.67 7.90 14.53
N ASP A 129 14.10 7.07 15.40
CA ASP A 129 13.55 5.74 15.10
C ASP A 129 12.02 5.77 14.84
N ARG A 130 11.42 6.97 14.81
CA ARG A 130 10.00 7.19 14.59
C ARG A 130 9.57 7.19 13.12
N VAL A 131 10.45 6.86 12.18
CA VAL A 131 10.09 6.57 10.80
C VAL A 131 10.17 5.07 10.60
N ILE A 132 9.05 4.45 10.22
CA ILE A 132 9.00 3.01 9.95
C ILE A 132 8.36 2.74 8.58
N PHE A 133 8.65 1.59 8.02
CA PHE A 133 8.04 1.12 6.78
C PHE A 133 7.05 -0.01 7.06
N SER A 134 5.87 0.04 6.47
CA SER A 134 4.91 -1.06 6.51
C SER A 134 4.29 -1.24 5.13
N PRO A 135 4.77 -2.21 4.33
CA PRO A 135 4.29 -2.42 2.97
C PRO A 135 2.79 -2.71 2.94
N GLU A 136 2.19 -2.44 1.79
CA GLU A 136 0.85 -2.86 1.49
C GLU A 136 0.86 -3.86 0.31
N PHE A 137 -0.15 -4.74 0.26
CA PHE A 137 -0.29 -5.78 -0.76
C PHE A 137 -1.71 -5.80 -1.36
N LEU A 138 -2.37 -4.66 -1.34
CA LEU A 138 -3.73 -4.51 -1.84
C LEU A 138 -3.79 -4.51 -3.38
N ARG A 139 -4.99 -4.82 -3.88
CA ARG A 139 -5.36 -4.72 -5.30
C ARG A 139 -6.27 -3.51 -5.49
N GLU A 140 -6.03 -2.75 -6.54
CA GLU A 140 -6.92 -1.65 -6.93
C GLU A 140 -8.36 -2.16 -7.14
N GLY A 141 -9.33 -1.38 -6.67
CA GLY A 141 -10.74 -1.75 -6.69
C GLY A 141 -11.18 -2.76 -5.61
N GLN A 142 -10.25 -3.35 -4.84
CA GLN A 142 -10.48 -4.24 -3.70
C GLN A 142 -9.63 -3.85 -2.49
N ALA A 143 -9.17 -2.61 -2.43
CA ALA A 143 -8.18 -2.16 -1.45
C ALA A 143 -8.68 -2.30 0.00
N LEU A 144 -9.91 -1.89 0.28
CA LEU A 144 -10.48 -2.04 1.63
C LEU A 144 -10.72 -3.51 1.97
N LYS A 145 -11.19 -4.32 1.03
CA LYS A 145 -11.38 -5.76 1.24
C LYS A 145 -10.06 -6.45 1.61
N ASP A 146 -8.98 -6.13 0.89
CA ASP A 146 -7.67 -6.70 1.16
C ASP A 146 -7.11 -6.23 2.52
N ASN A 147 -7.44 -5.01 3.00
CA ASN A 147 -7.13 -4.54 4.34
C ASN A 147 -8.03 -5.14 5.43
N LEU A 148 -9.30 -5.45 5.13
CA LEU A 148 -10.20 -6.13 6.08
C LEU A 148 -9.84 -7.60 6.27
N TYR A 149 -9.28 -8.25 5.23
CA TYR A 149 -8.88 -9.65 5.22
C TYR A 149 -7.43 -9.82 4.76
N PRO A 150 -6.46 -9.20 5.45
CA PRO A 150 -5.08 -9.23 5.00
C PRO A 150 -4.51 -10.66 5.04
N SER A 151 -3.70 -11.00 4.05
CA SER A 151 -2.94 -12.26 4.07
C SER A 151 -1.92 -12.27 5.19
N ARG A 152 -1.29 -11.13 5.44
CA ARG A 152 -0.29 -10.86 6.46
C ARG A 152 -0.18 -9.36 6.71
N ILE A 153 0.40 -8.99 7.87
CA ILE A 153 0.84 -7.63 8.19
C ILE A 153 2.35 -7.66 8.36
N ILE A 154 3.06 -6.76 7.70
CA ILE A 154 4.51 -6.62 7.83
C ILE A 154 4.81 -5.22 8.35
N VAL A 155 5.63 -5.15 9.39
CA VAL A 155 6.06 -3.89 9.99
C VAL A 155 7.59 -3.88 10.08
N GLY A 156 8.22 -2.92 9.42
CA GLY A 156 9.66 -2.69 9.43
C GLY A 156 10.12 -1.99 10.70
N SER A 157 9.76 -2.55 11.85
CA SER A 157 10.21 -2.11 13.16
C SER A 157 9.96 -3.22 14.19
N GLN A 158 10.95 -3.48 15.04
CA GLN A 158 10.83 -4.41 16.17
C GLN A 158 10.50 -3.68 17.48
N LEU A 159 10.40 -2.36 17.46
CA LEU A 159 10.11 -1.52 18.61
C LEU A 159 8.62 -1.53 18.95
N GLU A 160 8.27 -1.07 20.16
CA GLU A 160 6.89 -0.99 20.64
C GLU A 160 5.99 -0.12 19.74
N VAL A 161 6.56 0.92 19.12
CA VAL A 161 5.83 1.78 18.17
C VAL A 161 5.35 0.99 16.92
N GLY A 162 6.15 0.04 16.44
CA GLY A 162 5.75 -0.85 15.35
C GLY A 162 4.63 -1.81 15.76
N LYS A 163 4.69 -2.35 16.97
CA LYS A 163 3.62 -3.19 17.54
C LYS A 163 2.32 -2.43 17.73
N ALA A 164 2.41 -1.17 18.20
CA ALA A 164 1.25 -0.30 18.35
C ALA A 164 0.56 -0.06 16.99
N PHE A 165 1.32 0.21 15.93
CA PHE A 165 0.77 0.38 14.58
C PHE A 165 0.14 -0.92 14.06
N ALA A 166 0.80 -2.08 14.21
CA ALA A 166 0.23 -3.37 13.81
C ALA A 166 -1.11 -3.65 14.50
N ASN A 167 -1.22 -3.34 15.79
CA ASN A 167 -2.46 -3.51 16.54
C ASN A 167 -3.61 -2.65 16.02
N LEU A 168 -3.33 -1.44 15.50
CA LEU A 168 -4.36 -0.62 14.86
C LEU A 168 -4.91 -1.28 13.60
N LEU A 169 -4.04 -1.87 12.79
CA LEU A 169 -4.45 -2.60 11.58
C LEU A 169 -5.27 -3.85 11.93
N VAL A 170 -4.82 -4.63 12.91
CA VAL A 170 -5.55 -5.82 13.41
C VAL A 170 -6.93 -5.44 13.93
N LYS A 171 -7.03 -4.35 14.71
CA LYS A 171 -8.31 -3.88 15.28
C LYS A 171 -9.30 -3.45 14.20
N GLY A 172 -8.81 -2.90 13.07
CA GLY A 172 -9.66 -2.53 11.94
C GLY A 172 -10.04 -3.72 11.05
N ALA A 173 -9.25 -4.78 11.04
CA ALA A 173 -9.47 -5.95 10.20
C ALA A 173 -10.66 -6.80 10.69
N LYS A 174 -11.25 -7.56 9.76
CA LYS A 174 -12.30 -8.56 10.06
C LYS A 174 -11.73 -9.96 10.24
N LYS A 175 -10.55 -10.24 9.68
CA LYS A 175 -9.86 -11.51 9.82
C LYS A 175 -9.29 -11.62 11.24
N SER A 176 -9.52 -12.74 11.91
CA SER A 176 -9.08 -12.96 13.29
C SER A 176 -7.67 -13.55 13.40
N ASP A 177 -7.26 -14.35 12.41
CA ASP A 177 -5.95 -15.02 12.38
C ASP A 177 -5.09 -14.37 11.31
N ILE A 178 -4.34 -13.33 11.72
CA ILE A 178 -3.46 -12.57 10.86
C ILE A 178 -2.02 -12.80 11.29
N GLU A 179 -1.21 -13.33 10.40
CA GLU A 179 0.23 -13.43 10.63
C GLU A 179 0.87 -12.03 10.60
N ILE A 180 1.60 -11.69 11.65
CA ILE A 180 2.27 -10.40 11.79
C ILE A 180 3.78 -10.62 11.85
N LEU A 181 4.50 -9.96 10.95
CA LEU A 181 5.95 -10.06 10.86
C LEU A 181 6.58 -8.71 11.25
N PHE A 182 7.39 -8.73 12.31
CA PHE A 182 8.20 -7.59 12.75
C PHE A 182 9.66 -7.82 12.35
N ILE A 183 10.17 -6.99 11.44
CA ILE A 183 11.49 -7.13 10.84
C ILE A 183 12.18 -5.76 10.73
N GLN A 184 13.39 -5.70 10.18
CA GLN A 184 14.01 -4.41 9.89
C GLN A 184 13.34 -3.74 8.69
N SER A 185 13.43 -2.41 8.61
CA SER A 185 12.79 -1.63 7.53
C SER A 185 13.26 -2.03 6.14
N SER A 186 14.57 -2.26 5.98
CA SER A 186 15.14 -2.61 4.67
C SER A 186 14.65 -3.97 4.16
N GLU A 187 14.45 -4.96 5.04
CA GLU A 187 13.85 -6.23 4.67
C GLU A 187 12.37 -6.07 4.30
N ALA A 188 11.64 -5.22 5.03
CA ALA A 188 10.24 -4.94 4.72
C ALA A 188 10.10 -4.24 3.35
N GLU A 189 10.98 -3.29 3.02
CA GLU A 189 11.08 -2.63 1.72
C GLU A 189 11.38 -3.65 0.61
N ALA A 190 12.37 -4.53 0.84
CA ALA A 190 12.72 -5.59 -0.10
C ALA A 190 11.55 -6.56 -0.35
N ILE A 191 10.83 -6.98 0.70
CA ILE A 191 9.66 -7.86 0.55
C ILE A 191 8.61 -7.24 -0.37
N LYS A 192 8.36 -5.93 -0.27
CA LYS A 192 7.40 -5.25 -1.17
C LYS A 192 7.83 -5.36 -2.63
N LEU A 193 9.08 -5.00 -2.93
CA LEU A 193 9.60 -5.00 -4.30
C LEU A 193 9.68 -6.42 -4.88
N PHE A 194 10.26 -7.36 -4.13
CA PHE A 194 10.38 -8.75 -4.59
C PHE A 194 9.05 -9.47 -4.74
N ALA A 195 8.03 -9.14 -3.91
CA ALA A 195 6.69 -9.69 -4.10
C ALA A 195 6.10 -9.26 -5.45
N ASN A 196 6.21 -7.98 -5.81
CA ASN A 196 5.70 -7.48 -7.09
C ASN A 196 6.53 -7.98 -8.28
N THR A 197 7.85 -8.04 -8.15
CA THR A 197 8.74 -8.63 -9.17
C THR A 197 8.38 -10.11 -9.43
N TYR A 198 8.11 -10.88 -8.39
CA TYR A 198 7.68 -12.27 -8.56
C TYR A 198 6.37 -12.36 -9.34
N LEU A 199 5.40 -11.48 -9.06
CA LEU A 199 4.13 -11.46 -9.80
C LEU A 199 4.34 -11.07 -11.27
N ALA A 200 5.21 -10.09 -11.54
CA ALA A 200 5.59 -9.70 -12.89
C ALA A 200 6.25 -10.88 -13.66
N MET A 201 7.17 -11.61 -13.01
CA MET A 201 7.78 -12.81 -13.58
C MET A 201 6.74 -13.89 -13.90
N ARG A 202 5.73 -14.07 -13.07
CA ARG A 202 4.63 -15.03 -13.37
C ARG A 202 3.88 -14.64 -14.63
N VAL A 203 3.49 -13.37 -14.77
CA VAL A 203 2.83 -12.89 -16.01
C VAL A 203 3.72 -13.12 -17.22
N SER A 204 5.01 -12.77 -17.13
CA SER A 204 5.97 -13.01 -18.22
C SER A 204 6.07 -14.48 -18.59
N PHE A 205 6.11 -15.38 -17.61
CA PHE A 205 6.13 -16.82 -17.87
C PHE A 205 4.90 -17.28 -18.68
N PHE A 206 3.70 -16.83 -18.30
CA PHE A 206 2.48 -17.19 -19.01
C PHE A 206 2.37 -16.55 -20.38
N ASN A 207 2.95 -15.35 -20.58
CA ASN A 207 3.07 -14.74 -21.89
C ASN A 207 3.97 -15.57 -22.83
N GLU A 208 5.11 -16.04 -22.35
CA GLU A 208 6.00 -16.92 -23.12
C GLU A 208 5.32 -18.26 -23.43
N LEU A 209 4.58 -18.83 -22.48
CA LEU A 209 3.79 -20.06 -22.70
C LEU A 209 2.74 -19.85 -23.79
N ASP A 210 2.04 -18.72 -23.79
CA ASP A 210 1.05 -18.38 -24.82
C ASP A 210 1.71 -18.25 -26.20
N SER A 211 2.85 -17.56 -26.29
CA SER A 211 3.63 -17.43 -27.50
C SER A 211 4.07 -18.79 -28.05
N TYR A 212 4.53 -19.69 -27.17
CA TYR A 212 4.88 -21.08 -27.54
C TYR A 212 3.67 -21.83 -28.07
N ALA A 213 2.54 -21.76 -27.38
CA ALA A 213 1.30 -22.44 -27.76
C ALA A 213 0.81 -21.97 -29.14
N MET A 214 0.86 -20.65 -29.40
CA MET A 214 0.48 -20.06 -30.70
C MET A 214 1.36 -20.61 -31.85
N VAL A 215 2.67 -20.66 -31.64
CA VAL A 215 3.61 -21.16 -32.67
C VAL A 215 3.39 -22.64 -33.01
N HIS A 216 2.95 -23.42 -32.01
CA HIS A 216 2.72 -24.87 -32.15
C HIS A 216 1.26 -25.26 -32.37
N GLU A 217 0.37 -24.29 -32.61
CA GLU A 217 -1.07 -24.51 -32.83
C GLU A 217 -1.75 -25.25 -31.69
N LEU A 218 -1.32 -24.97 -30.44
CA LEU A 218 -1.87 -25.57 -29.21
C LEU A 218 -2.89 -24.65 -28.53
N ASP A 219 -3.79 -25.23 -27.75
CA ASP A 219 -4.74 -24.45 -26.94
C ASP A 219 -4.09 -23.97 -25.62
N THR A 220 -3.69 -22.72 -25.58
CA THR A 220 -3.09 -22.05 -24.42
C THR A 220 -3.92 -22.22 -23.17
N ARG A 221 -5.25 -22.07 -23.26
CA ARG A 221 -6.13 -22.13 -22.08
C ARG A 221 -6.10 -23.52 -21.45
N SER A 222 -6.14 -24.57 -22.24
CA SER A 222 -6.04 -25.96 -21.76
C SER A 222 -4.71 -26.21 -21.06
N ILE A 223 -3.61 -25.70 -21.63
CA ILE A 223 -2.27 -25.86 -21.03
C ILE A 223 -2.22 -25.13 -19.68
N ILE A 224 -2.63 -23.86 -19.64
CA ILE A 224 -2.62 -23.04 -18.40
C ILE A 224 -3.48 -23.72 -17.33
N ASN A 225 -4.70 -24.14 -17.66
CA ASN A 225 -5.58 -24.82 -16.72
C ASN A 225 -4.91 -26.09 -16.17
N GLY A 226 -4.27 -26.87 -17.04
CA GLY A 226 -3.61 -28.12 -16.64
C GLY A 226 -2.44 -27.90 -15.68
N ILE A 227 -1.53 -26.99 -16.01
CA ILE A 227 -0.35 -26.74 -15.15
C ILE A 227 -0.72 -26.07 -13.83
N CYS A 228 -1.75 -25.21 -13.81
CA CYS A 228 -2.20 -24.53 -12.60
C CYS A 228 -2.97 -25.41 -11.61
N LEU A 229 -3.30 -26.67 -11.98
CA LEU A 229 -3.81 -27.68 -11.05
C LEU A 229 -2.73 -28.15 -10.06
N ALA A 230 -1.46 -28.02 -10.42
CA ALA A 230 -0.37 -28.34 -9.49
C ALA A 230 -0.34 -27.30 -8.35
N GLU A 231 -0.48 -27.76 -7.09
CA GLU A 231 -0.50 -26.88 -5.91
C GLU A 231 0.72 -25.96 -5.81
N ARG A 232 1.90 -26.44 -6.24
CA ARG A 232 3.14 -25.67 -6.27
C ARG A 232 3.13 -24.51 -7.26
N ILE A 233 2.27 -24.54 -8.27
CA ILE A 233 2.09 -23.48 -9.27
C ILE A 233 0.89 -22.63 -8.87
N GLY A 234 -0.26 -23.24 -8.63
CA GLY A 234 -1.48 -22.58 -8.17
C GLY A 234 -2.08 -21.62 -9.21
N GLN A 235 -3.19 -21.02 -8.81
CA GLN A 235 -3.92 -20.04 -9.59
C GLN A 235 -3.44 -18.60 -9.27
N GLY A 236 -3.67 -17.68 -10.18
CA GLY A 236 -3.37 -16.25 -10.01
C GLY A 236 -2.18 -15.80 -10.86
N TYR A 237 -2.31 -14.61 -11.42
CA TYR A 237 -1.33 -14.01 -12.35
C TYR A 237 -0.92 -14.96 -13.50
N ASN A 238 -1.87 -15.78 -13.95
CA ASN A 238 -1.70 -16.81 -14.97
C ASN A 238 -2.46 -16.51 -16.27
N ASN A 239 -2.93 -15.28 -16.43
CA ASN A 239 -3.62 -14.84 -17.65
C ASN A 239 -2.63 -14.15 -18.57
N PRO A 240 -2.34 -14.68 -19.78
CA PRO A 240 -1.50 -14.03 -20.76
C PRO A 240 -2.04 -12.66 -21.16
N SER A 241 -1.15 -11.73 -21.45
CA SER A 241 -1.46 -10.38 -21.87
C SER A 241 -0.32 -9.80 -22.72
N PHE A 242 -0.49 -8.62 -23.31
CA PHE A 242 0.56 -7.93 -24.05
C PHE A 242 1.63 -7.28 -23.15
N GLY A 243 2.10 -8.00 -22.15
CA GLY A 243 2.94 -7.53 -21.05
C GLY A 243 2.15 -7.53 -19.74
N TYR A 244 2.69 -6.95 -18.71
CA TYR A 244 1.96 -6.70 -17.46
C TYR A 244 1.57 -5.24 -17.39
N GLY A 245 0.26 -4.98 -17.32
CA GLY A 245 -0.29 -3.64 -17.18
C GLY A 245 -0.37 -3.18 -15.74
N GLY A 246 -1.05 -2.05 -15.54
CA GLY A 246 -1.23 -1.43 -14.25
C GLY A 246 -0.09 -0.50 -13.87
N TYR A 247 -0.15 0.02 -12.64
CA TYR A 247 0.80 0.99 -12.13
C TYR A 247 1.99 0.34 -11.40
N CYS A 248 1.72 -0.69 -10.58
CA CYS A 248 2.71 -1.24 -9.66
C CYS A 248 3.74 -2.16 -10.34
N LEU A 249 3.30 -3.16 -11.14
CA LEU A 249 4.22 -4.13 -11.72
C LEU A 249 5.27 -3.52 -12.66
N PRO A 250 4.94 -2.51 -13.51
CA PRO A 250 5.92 -1.89 -14.38
C PRO A 250 6.98 -1.05 -13.66
N LYS A 251 6.66 -0.51 -12.46
CA LYS A 251 7.57 0.42 -11.76
C LYS A 251 8.36 -0.23 -10.62
N ASP A 252 7.81 -1.27 -9.95
CA ASP A 252 8.42 -1.92 -8.79
C ASP A 252 9.39 -3.03 -9.25
#